data_955b2b3fef9daf8dc671d4781252bd40
#
_entry.id   955b2b3fef9daf8dc671d4781252bd40
#
_cell.length_a   1.000
_cell.length_b   1.000
_cell.length_c   1.000
_cell.angle_alpha   90.00
_cell.angle_beta   90.00
_cell.angle_gamma   90.00
#
_symmetry.space_group_name_H-M   'P 1'
#
loop_
_entity.id
_entity.type
_entity.pdbx_description
1 polymer ?
#
loop_
_entity_poly.entity_id
_entity_poly.type
_entity_poly.pdbx_seq_one_letter_code
_entity_poly.pdbx_strand_id
1 'polypeptide(L)'
;TPFKPQPNPNIDMTRSIREQVLQHDKLLFYPYEAMNPFLDLVHEAAYDPECISLRITLYRVAKQSRLCESLIDAAENGKEVTVLMELRARFDEQNNIEWAERLEEAGCTVIYGSEGFKCHSKICQLTYREGMALTRLTLLGTGNFNEKTAKLYSDFMLMTAHPGIGEDANLFFRNLSLGNLRGDYRFLGVAPVGLKPLIMRGLDREIQRALAGEPARVFFK
;
A
#
# COMPACT_ATOMS: atom_id res chain seq x y z
N THR A 1 -5.23 21.61 -22.39
CA THR A 1 -4.05 21.63 -21.51
C THR A 1 -4.10 20.41 -20.63
N PRO A 2 -3.03 19.62 -20.51
CA PRO A 2 -3.02 18.48 -19.60
C PRO A 2 -3.31 18.92 -18.18
N PHE A 3 -4.15 18.18 -17.48
CA PHE A 3 -4.42 18.43 -16.07
C PHE A 3 -3.14 18.19 -15.25
N LYS A 4 -2.81 19.13 -14.37
CA LYS A 4 -1.67 19.01 -13.46
C LYS A 4 -2.20 18.67 -12.05
N PRO A 5 -1.79 17.52 -11.46
CA PRO A 5 -2.19 17.18 -10.10
C PRO A 5 -1.84 18.29 -9.12
N GLN A 6 -2.74 18.57 -8.19
CA GLN A 6 -2.58 19.61 -7.19
C GLN A 6 -1.99 19.03 -5.90
N PRO A 7 -1.33 19.85 -5.06
CA PRO A 7 -0.99 19.46 -3.70
C PRO A 7 -2.25 19.13 -2.89
N ASN A 8 -2.17 18.12 -2.01
CA ASN A 8 -3.25 17.85 -1.07
C ASN A 8 -3.27 18.96 0.02
N PRO A 9 -4.41 19.63 0.25
CA PRO A 9 -4.48 20.75 1.18
C PRO A 9 -4.30 20.36 2.66
N ASN A 10 -4.40 19.06 2.99
CA ASN A 10 -4.28 18.55 4.35
C ASN A 10 -2.87 17.98 4.63
N ILE A 11 -1.92 18.16 3.71
CA ILE A 11 -0.54 17.68 3.84
C ILE A 11 0.42 18.83 3.58
N ASP A 12 1.20 19.16 4.60
CA ASP A 12 2.29 20.13 4.51
C ASP A 12 3.57 19.43 4.05
N MET A 13 3.97 19.67 2.80
CA MET A 13 5.16 19.06 2.18
C MET A 13 6.48 19.61 2.73
N THR A 14 6.46 20.60 3.62
CA THR A 14 7.66 21.15 4.30
C THR A 14 7.96 20.47 5.62
N ARG A 15 7.07 19.59 6.08
CA ARG A 15 7.16 18.85 7.34
C ARG A 15 7.20 17.34 7.07
N SER A 16 7.70 16.56 8.03
CA SER A 16 7.67 15.09 7.94
C SER A 16 6.24 14.59 7.65
N ILE A 17 6.10 13.80 6.61
CA ILE A 17 4.83 13.16 6.28
C ILE A 17 4.48 12.09 7.34
N ARG A 18 5.49 11.37 7.86
CA ARG A 18 5.33 10.42 8.97
C ARG A 18 4.61 11.06 10.15
N GLU A 19 5.09 12.20 10.65
CA GLU A 19 4.49 12.89 11.80
C GLU A 19 3.04 13.29 11.53
N GLN A 20 2.74 13.73 10.33
CA GLN A 20 1.38 14.13 9.96
C GLN A 20 0.42 12.94 9.87
N VAL A 21 0.89 11.77 9.41
CA VAL A 21 0.09 10.52 9.37
C VAL A 21 -0.13 9.97 10.79
N LEU A 22 0.85 10.11 11.68
CA LEU A 22 0.70 9.75 13.09
C LEU A 22 -0.38 10.58 13.80
N GLN A 23 -0.55 11.83 13.41
CA GLN A 23 -1.57 12.72 13.99
C GLN A 23 -2.97 12.43 13.43
N HIS A 24 -3.08 12.24 12.13
CA HIS A 24 -4.35 12.01 11.43
C HIS A 24 -4.13 11.24 10.13
N ASP A 25 -5.02 10.33 9.83
CA ASP A 25 -5.06 9.65 8.54
C ASP A 25 -5.03 10.65 7.38
N LYS A 26 -4.34 10.30 6.29
CA LYS A 26 -4.29 11.09 5.07
C LYS A 26 -4.90 10.30 3.93
N LEU A 27 -5.78 10.96 3.18
CA LEU A 27 -6.39 10.38 1.99
C LEU A 27 -5.97 11.21 0.78
N LEU A 28 -5.38 10.55 -0.22
CA LEU A 28 -5.06 11.15 -1.52
C LEU A 28 -6.07 10.68 -2.57
N PHE A 29 -6.45 11.59 -3.46
CA PHE A 29 -7.38 11.32 -4.55
C PHE A 29 -6.74 11.59 -5.91
N TYR A 30 -6.32 10.54 -6.57
CA TYR A 30 -5.75 10.59 -7.91
C TYR A 30 -6.84 10.69 -8.99
N PRO A 31 -6.55 11.28 -10.15
CA PRO A 31 -5.34 11.99 -10.58
C PRO A 31 -5.31 13.46 -10.15
N TYR A 32 -6.30 13.91 -9.37
CA TYR A 32 -6.49 15.32 -9.02
C TYR A 32 -5.42 15.81 -8.04
N GLU A 33 -4.98 14.95 -7.16
CA GLU A 33 -3.89 15.22 -6.21
C GLU A 33 -2.60 14.51 -6.60
N ALA A 34 -1.48 15.10 -6.20
CA ALA A 34 -0.16 14.56 -6.50
C ALA A 34 0.16 13.31 -5.64
N MET A 35 0.89 12.36 -6.22
CA MET A 35 1.38 11.17 -5.52
C MET A 35 2.60 11.46 -4.61
N ASN A 36 3.14 12.67 -4.68
CA ASN A 36 4.36 13.05 -3.97
C ASN A 36 4.33 12.73 -2.46
N PRO A 37 3.23 12.97 -1.70
CA PRO A 37 3.23 12.65 -0.27
C PRO A 37 3.53 11.19 0.03
N PHE A 38 3.03 10.26 -0.78
CA PHE A 38 3.35 8.84 -0.66
C PHE A 38 4.82 8.55 -0.98
N LEU A 39 5.32 9.08 -2.09
CA LEU A 39 6.70 8.86 -2.52
C LEU A 39 7.69 9.45 -1.50
N ASP A 40 7.38 10.63 -0.98
CA ASP A 40 8.24 11.32 -0.01
C ASP A 40 8.21 10.61 1.35
N LEU A 41 7.06 10.06 1.78
CA LEU A 41 6.98 9.23 2.99
C LEU A 41 7.85 7.97 2.88
N VAL A 42 7.85 7.28 1.73
CA VAL A 42 8.71 6.10 1.53
C VAL A 42 10.19 6.51 1.48
N HIS A 43 10.48 7.65 0.87
CA HIS A 43 11.83 8.20 0.85
C HIS A 43 12.30 8.62 2.26
N GLU A 44 11.48 9.33 3.04
CA GLU A 44 11.76 9.63 4.45
C GLU A 44 12.10 8.34 5.22
N ALA A 45 11.28 7.29 5.07
CA ALA A 45 11.48 6.01 5.73
C ALA A 45 12.82 5.34 5.38
N ALA A 46 13.31 5.51 4.15
CA ALA A 46 14.58 4.95 3.72
C ALA A 46 15.77 5.52 4.50
N TYR A 47 15.68 6.76 4.96
CA TYR A 47 16.75 7.47 5.69
C TYR A 47 16.47 7.64 7.19
N ASP A 48 15.24 7.39 7.64
CA ASP A 48 14.88 7.51 9.06
C ASP A 48 15.50 6.36 9.86
N PRO A 49 16.38 6.65 10.87
CA PRO A 49 17.01 5.61 11.67
C PRO A 49 16.03 4.77 12.50
N GLU A 50 14.83 5.28 12.79
CA GLU A 50 13.80 4.55 13.51
C GLU A 50 13.04 3.59 12.61
N CYS A 51 13.04 3.80 11.29
CA CYS A 51 12.44 2.85 10.35
C CYS A 51 13.29 1.58 10.26
N ILE A 52 12.68 0.43 10.56
CA ILE A 52 13.35 -0.86 10.58
C ILE A 52 12.94 -1.76 9.42
N SER A 53 11.72 -1.59 8.89
CA SER A 53 11.30 -2.38 7.72
C SER A 53 10.31 -1.67 6.83
N LEU A 54 10.39 -1.98 5.53
CA LEU A 54 9.47 -1.56 4.48
C LEU A 54 8.96 -2.81 3.75
N ARG A 55 7.65 -2.97 3.63
CA ARG A 55 7.03 -4.08 2.92
C ARG A 55 6.00 -3.54 1.93
N ILE A 56 6.02 -4.01 0.70
CA ILE A 56 5.17 -3.45 -0.36
C ILE A 56 4.78 -4.51 -1.40
N THR A 57 3.58 -4.36 -1.97
CA THR A 57 3.16 -5.11 -3.15
C THR A 57 3.25 -4.23 -4.38
N LEU A 58 3.92 -4.71 -5.43
CA LEU A 58 4.08 -4.03 -6.71
C LEU A 58 3.48 -4.87 -7.84
N TYR A 59 2.59 -4.26 -8.62
CA TYR A 59 1.94 -4.90 -9.77
C TYR A 59 2.42 -4.30 -11.09
N ARG A 60 2.38 -2.98 -11.22
CA ARG A 60 2.90 -2.22 -12.37
C ARG A 60 3.83 -1.14 -11.86
N VAL A 61 5.08 -1.21 -12.26
CA VAL A 61 6.11 -0.26 -11.85
C VAL A 61 6.39 0.71 -13.00
N ALA A 62 6.60 1.98 -12.70
CA ALA A 62 7.04 2.96 -13.69
C ALA A 62 8.46 2.63 -14.18
N LYS A 63 8.78 2.93 -15.45
CA LYS A 63 10.15 2.73 -15.96
C LYS A 63 11.21 3.50 -15.19
N GLN A 64 10.85 4.71 -14.76
CA GLN A 64 11.64 5.54 -13.84
C GLN A 64 10.80 5.69 -12.58
N SER A 65 11.06 4.87 -11.57
CA SER A 65 10.27 4.80 -10.35
C SER A 65 11.07 5.33 -9.17
N ARG A 66 10.70 6.53 -8.68
CA ARG A 66 11.20 7.05 -7.41
C ARG A 66 10.89 6.11 -6.24
N LEU A 67 9.75 5.42 -6.32
CA LEU A 67 9.38 4.44 -5.33
C LEU A 67 10.41 3.31 -5.23
N CYS A 68 10.76 2.69 -6.36
CA CYS A 68 11.75 1.61 -6.38
C CYS A 68 13.16 2.10 -5.99
N GLU A 69 13.57 3.29 -6.42
CA GLU A 69 14.83 3.89 -5.96
C GLU A 69 14.83 4.06 -4.44
N SER A 70 13.73 4.56 -3.83
CA SER A 70 13.64 4.69 -2.36
C SER A 70 13.65 3.34 -1.64
N LEU A 71 13.14 2.26 -2.23
CA LEU A 71 13.24 0.91 -1.67
C LEU A 71 14.67 0.38 -1.71
N ILE A 72 15.41 0.68 -2.78
CA ILE A 72 16.84 0.38 -2.90
C ILE A 72 17.62 1.15 -1.83
N ASP A 73 17.43 2.46 -1.73
CA ASP A 73 18.06 3.30 -0.70
C ASP A 73 17.79 2.75 0.70
N ALA A 74 16.56 2.30 0.97
CA ALA A 74 16.20 1.72 2.25
C ALA A 74 17.00 0.44 2.56
N ALA A 75 17.13 -0.47 1.60
CA ALA A 75 17.90 -1.70 1.75
C ALA A 75 19.41 -1.40 1.96
N GLU A 76 19.97 -0.49 1.16
CA GLU A 76 21.36 -0.04 1.29
C GLU A 76 21.62 0.65 2.64
N ASN A 77 20.62 1.32 3.22
CA ASN A 77 20.65 1.89 4.56
C ASN A 77 20.35 0.87 5.69
N GLY A 78 20.36 -0.43 5.36
CA GLY A 78 20.23 -1.51 6.34
C GLY A 78 18.82 -1.79 6.84
N LYS A 79 17.77 -1.30 6.14
CA LYS A 79 16.37 -1.63 6.46
C LYS A 79 16.01 -3.01 5.91
N GLU A 80 15.11 -3.72 6.60
CA GLU A 80 14.50 -4.93 6.05
C GLU A 80 13.47 -4.53 4.98
N VAL A 81 13.77 -4.76 3.71
CA VAL A 81 12.88 -4.42 2.60
C VAL A 81 12.33 -5.70 1.96
N THR A 82 11.00 -5.85 1.98
CA THR A 82 10.31 -6.97 1.32
C THR A 82 9.38 -6.44 0.23
N VAL A 83 9.59 -6.88 -0.98
CA VAL A 83 8.79 -6.49 -2.15
C VAL A 83 8.12 -7.73 -2.74
N LEU A 84 6.80 -7.77 -2.75
CA LEU A 84 6.10 -8.71 -3.61
C LEU A 84 5.97 -8.08 -5.00
N MET A 85 6.63 -8.72 -5.99
CA MET A 85 6.58 -8.31 -7.40
C MET A 85 5.69 -9.27 -8.19
N GLU A 86 4.59 -8.75 -8.77
CA GLU A 86 3.77 -9.52 -9.71
C GLU A 86 4.38 -9.42 -11.12
N LEU A 87 5.07 -10.46 -11.55
CA LEU A 87 5.72 -10.50 -12.88
C LEU A 87 4.73 -10.64 -14.03
N ARG A 88 3.53 -11.17 -13.78
CA ARG A 88 2.50 -11.40 -14.81
C ARG A 88 1.65 -10.14 -15.08
N ALA A 89 2.22 -8.95 -14.86
CA ALA A 89 1.59 -7.68 -15.19
C ALA A 89 1.64 -7.48 -16.71
N ARG A 90 0.52 -7.72 -17.39
CA ARG A 90 0.40 -7.67 -18.85
C ARG A 90 1.00 -6.38 -19.44
N PHE A 91 1.93 -6.51 -20.38
CA PHE A 91 2.69 -5.44 -21.07
C PHE A 91 3.80 -4.76 -20.23
N ASP A 92 3.99 -5.14 -18.97
CA ASP A 92 5.01 -4.55 -18.10
C ASP A 92 6.00 -5.61 -17.56
N GLU A 93 5.94 -6.85 -18.07
CA GLU A 93 6.72 -8.01 -17.59
C GLU A 93 8.22 -7.73 -17.57
N GLN A 94 8.78 -7.26 -18.70
CA GLN A 94 10.22 -6.99 -18.82
C GLN A 94 10.67 -5.91 -17.84
N ASN A 95 9.93 -4.81 -17.74
CA ASN A 95 10.23 -3.72 -16.81
C ASN A 95 10.17 -4.18 -15.34
N ASN A 96 9.20 -5.04 -15.01
CA ASN A 96 9.10 -5.58 -13.66
C ASN A 96 10.24 -6.53 -13.32
N ILE A 97 10.71 -7.34 -14.29
CA ILE A 97 11.89 -8.20 -14.13
C ILE A 97 13.13 -7.35 -13.86
N GLU A 98 13.39 -6.33 -14.67
CA GLU A 98 14.53 -5.43 -14.50
C GLU A 98 14.54 -4.74 -13.13
N TRP A 99 13.38 -4.30 -12.64
CA TRP A 99 13.26 -3.73 -11.30
C TRP A 99 13.45 -4.78 -10.21
N ALA A 100 12.92 -6.01 -10.39
CA ALA A 100 13.09 -7.08 -9.42
C ALA A 100 14.58 -7.44 -9.24
N GLU A 101 15.33 -7.57 -10.34
CA GLU A 101 16.78 -7.82 -10.32
C GLU A 101 17.54 -6.71 -9.57
N ARG A 102 17.25 -5.44 -9.87
CA ARG A 102 17.88 -4.30 -9.16
C ARG A 102 17.57 -4.27 -7.67
N LEU A 103 16.33 -4.60 -7.29
CA LEU A 103 15.92 -4.67 -5.89
C LEU A 103 16.64 -5.81 -5.16
N GLU A 104 16.77 -6.99 -5.78
CA GLU A 104 17.52 -8.13 -5.22
C GLU A 104 19.01 -7.80 -5.07
N GLU A 105 19.63 -7.18 -6.06
CA GLU A 105 21.03 -6.73 -6.02
C GLU A 105 21.29 -5.75 -4.87
N ALA A 106 20.32 -4.88 -4.54
CA ALA A 106 20.40 -3.96 -3.42
C ALA A 106 20.16 -4.62 -2.04
N GLY A 107 19.80 -5.91 -2.01
CA GLY A 107 19.54 -6.65 -0.77
C GLY A 107 18.08 -6.68 -0.34
N CYS A 108 17.13 -6.27 -1.18
CA CYS A 108 15.71 -6.46 -0.90
C CYS A 108 15.33 -7.96 -1.02
N THR A 109 14.41 -8.41 -0.16
CA THR A 109 13.75 -9.69 -0.33
C THR A 109 12.63 -9.54 -1.35
N VAL A 110 12.81 -10.09 -2.54
CA VAL A 110 11.76 -10.08 -3.58
C VAL A 110 10.99 -11.39 -3.54
N ILE A 111 9.66 -11.28 -3.40
CA ILE A 111 8.73 -12.40 -3.44
C ILE A 111 8.00 -12.33 -4.78
N TYR A 112 8.10 -13.38 -5.56
CA TYR A 112 7.35 -13.51 -6.80
C TYR A 112 5.98 -14.12 -6.52
N GLY A 113 4.95 -13.67 -7.25
CA GLY A 113 3.58 -14.12 -7.04
C GLY A 113 3.44 -15.65 -7.11
N SER A 114 2.51 -16.21 -6.35
CA SER A 114 2.27 -17.66 -6.29
C SER A 114 1.61 -18.20 -7.56
N GLU A 115 1.85 -19.47 -7.86
CA GLU A 115 1.13 -20.17 -8.93
C GLU A 115 -0.39 -20.18 -8.67
N GLY A 116 -1.17 -19.89 -9.70
CA GLY A 116 -2.64 -19.93 -9.65
C GLY A 116 -3.33 -18.65 -9.16
N PHE A 117 -2.63 -17.75 -8.46
CA PHE A 117 -3.19 -16.48 -7.98
C PHE A 117 -2.30 -15.30 -8.35
N LYS A 118 -2.92 -14.20 -8.77
CA LYS A 118 -2.21 -12.92 -8.95
C LYS A 118 -2.37 -12.08 -7.70
N CYS A 119 -1.27 -11.50 -7.22
CA CYS A 119 -1.35 -10.49 -6.19
C CYS A 119 -1.77 -9.15 -6.81
N HIS A 120 -3.01 -8.74 -6.56
CA HIS A 120 -3.56 -7.47 -7.04
C HIS A 120 -3.77 -6.43 -5.94
N SER A 121 -3.37 -6.73 -4.72
CA SER A 121 -3.41 -5.77 -3.60
C SER A 121 -2.44 -4.61 -3.83
N LYS A 122 -2.78 -3.45 -3.26
CA LYS A 122 -1.96 -2.26 -3.26
C LYS A 122 -1.80 -1.86 -1.79
N ILE A 123 -0.80 -2.44 -1.17
CA ILE A 123 -0.51 -2.25 0.25
C ILE A 123 1.00 -2.03 0.44
N CYS A 124 1.32 -1.03 1.25
CA CYS A 124 2.67 -0.76 1.72
C CYS A 124 2.62 -0.61 3.24
N GLN A 125 3.61 -1.14 3.93
CA GLN A 125 3.75 -1.00 5.37
C GLN A 125 5.16 -0.55 5.72
N LEU A 126 5.24 0.50 6.51
CA LEU A 126 6.48 1.02 7.10
C LEU A 126 6.42 0.73 8.59
N THR A 127 7.47 0.11 9.13
CA THR A 127 7.56 -0.22 10.57
C THR A 127 8.69 0.58 11.21
N TYR A 128 8.37 1.28 12.27
CA TYR A 128 9.30 2.09 13.05
C TYR A 128 9.45 1.51 14.44
N ARG A 129 10.64 1.66 14.99
CA ARG A 129 10.96 1.27 16.37
C ARG A 129 11.41 2.49 17.15
N GLU A 130 10.64 2.83 18.16
CA GLU A 130 10.93 3.89 19.13
C GLU A 130 11.12 3.26 20.50
N GLY A 131 12.38 3.01 20.85
CA GLY A 131 12.71 2.23 22.05
C GLY A 131 12.18 0.80 21.98
N MET A 132 11.23 0.44 22.84
CA MET A 132 10.57 -0.86 22.83
C MET A 132 9.23 -0.89 22.08
N ALA A 133 8.74 0.26 21.64
CA ALA A 133 7.48 0.37 20.91
C ALA A 133 7.69 0.16 19.41
N LEU A 134 6.72 -0.48 18.77
CA LEU A 134 6.63 -0.59 17.31
C LEU A 134 5.43 0.19 16.81
N THR A 135 5.69 1.13 15.92
CA THR A 135 4.67 1.89 15.21
C THR A 135 4.64 1.48 13.75
N ARG A 136 3.46 1.27 13.20
CA ARG A 136 3.28 0.88 11.80
C ARG A 136 2.44 1.90 11.07
N LEU A 137 2.97 2.41 9.96
CA LEU A 137 2.18 3.14 8.98
C LEU A 137 1.78 2.18 7.87
N THR A 138 0.48 2.14 7.56
CA THR A 138 -0.06 1.30 6.49
C THR A 138 -0.67 2.18 5.42
N LEU A 139 -0.27 1.91 4.18
CA LEU A 139 -0.72 2.65 3.01
C LEU A 139 -1.50 1.69 2.11
N LEU A 140 -2.75 2.05 1.83
CA LEU A 140 -3.69 1.22 1.07
C LEU A 140 -4.17 1.99 -0.15
N GLY A 141 -3.99 1.41 -1.33
CA GLY A 141 -4.42 2.02 -2.58
C GLY A 141 -5.52 1.23 -3.29
N THR A 142 -6.42 1.92 -3.99
CA THR A 142 -7.31 1.29 -4.99
C THR A 142 -6.58 1.13 -6.33
N GLY A 143 -5.62 2.02 -6.63
CA GLY A 143 -4.76 2.01 -7.82
C GLY A 143 -3.34 1.54 -7.54
N ASN A 144 -2.61 1.18 -8.60
CA ASN A 144 -1.22 0.73 -8.50
C ASN A 144 -0.29 1.83 -7.97
N PHE A 145 0.75 1.44 -7.25
CA PHE A 145 1.83 2.32 -6.83
C PHE A 145 2.75 2.65 -8.02
N ASN A 146 2.22 3.48 -8.91
CA ASN A 146 2.87 3.83 -10.17
C ASN A 146 2.63 5.31 -10.48
N GLU A 147 3.70 6.07 -10.54
CA GLU A 147 3.71 7.53 -10.68
C GLU A 147 3.08 8.00 -12.01
N LYS A 148 3.11 7.13 -13.03
CA LYS A 148 2.52 7.44 -14.34
C LYS A 148 1.02 7.20 -14.34
N THR A 149 0.57 6.05 -13.81
CA THR A 149 -0.85 5.69 -13.81
C THR A 149 -1.65 6.50 -12.80
N ALA A 150 -1.04 6.96 -11.70
CA ALA A 150 -1.65 7.87 -10.75
C ALA A 150 -2.08 9.23 -11.35
N LYS A 151 -1.53 9.58 -12.53
CA LYS A 151 -1.94 10.79 -13.28
C LYS A 151 -3.08 10.55 -14.27
N LEU A 152 -3.55 9.31 -14.39
CA LEU A 152 -4.51 8.91 -15.42
C LEU A 152 -5.80 8.31 -14.85
N TYR A 153 -5.71 7.59 -13.74
CA TYR A 153 -6.84 6.85 -13.17
C TYR A 153 -7.35 7.51 -11.89
N SER A 154 -8.68 7.42 -11.71
CA SER A 154 -9.34 7.88 -10.47
C SER A 154 -9.19 6.81 -9.40
N ASP A 155 -8.27 7.06 -8.46
CA ASP A 155 -7.95 6.15 -7.38
C ASP A 155 -7.79 6.89 -6.06
N PHE A 156 -7.95 6.14 -4.96
CA PHE A 156 -7.68 6.64 -3.62
C PHE A 156 -6.44 5.97 -3.03
N MET A 157 -5.75 6.68 -2.17
CA MET A 157 -4.71 6.13 -1.30
C MET A 157 -4.93 6.63 0.12
N LEU A 158 -5.12 5.70 1.04
CA LEU A 158 -5.16 5.94 2.47
C LEU A 158 -3.77 5.73 3.05
N MET A 159 -3.30 6.68 3.86
CA MET A 159 -2.12 6.53 4.72
C MET A 159 -2.57 6.64 6.16
N THR A 160 -2.36 5.60 6.96
CA THR A 160 -2.89 5.49 8.33
C THR A 160 -1.89 4.89 9.30
N ALA A 161 -1.93 5.36 10.55
CA ALA A 161 -1.22 4.79 11.69
C ALA A 161 -2.16 3.93 12.56
N HIS A 162 -3.35 3.58 12.08
CA HIS A 162 -4.32 2.80 12.85
C HIS A 162 -3.73 1.43 13.25
N PRO A 163 -3.59 1.12 14.55
CA PRO A 163 -2.85 -0.06 15.00
C PRO A 163 -3.46 -1.38 14.49
N GLY A 164 -4.78 -1.50 14.48
CA GLY A 164 -5.44 -2.72 14.01
C GLY A 164 -5.26 -2.96 12.51
N ILE A 165 -5.24 -1.92 11.68
CA ILE A 165 -4.91 -2.03 10.24
C ILE A 165 -3.43 -2.41 10.10
N GLY A 166 -2.55 -1.84 10.92
CA GLY A 166 -1.13 -2.18 10.95
C GLY A 166 -0.86 -3.64 11.31
N GLU A 167 -1.60 -4.19 12.28
CA GLU A 167 -1.52 -5.61 12.67
C GLU A 167 -1.99 -6.53 11.53
N ASP A 168 -3.13 -6.23 10.93
CA ASP A 168 -3.65 -6.99 9.79
C ASP A 168 -2.70 -6.94 8.59
N ALA A 169 -2.11 -5.77 8.28
CA ALA A 169 -1.13 -5.63 7.21
C ALA A 169 0.14 -6.46 7.50
N ASN A 170 0.62 -6.47 8.74
CA ASN A 170 1.73 -7.30 9.14
C ASN A 170 1.42 -8.81 8.98
N LEU A 171 0.22 -9.24 9.39
CA LEU A 171 -0.26 -10.60 9.17
C LEU A 171 -0.37 -10.93 7.68
N PHE A 172 -0.87 -9.99 6.87
CA PHE A 172 -0.96 -10.14 5.42
C PHE A 172 0.40 -10.42 4.78
N PHE A 173 1.42 -9.61 5.07
CA PHE A 173 2.76 -9.81 4.51
C PHE A 173 3.41 -11.11 5.00
N ARG A 174 3.22 -11.48 6.26
CA ARG A 174 3.68 -12.77 6.79
C ARG A 174 3.03 -13.95 6.06
N ASN A 175 1.71 -13.91 5.87
CA ASN A 175 0.99 -14.95 5.16
C ASN A 175 1.42 -15.03 3.68
N LEU A 176 1.65 -13.88 3.07
CA LEU A 176 2.11 -13.77 1.69
C LEU A 176 3.48 -14.46 1.51
N SER A 177 4.43 -14.18 2.42
CA SER A 177 5.77 -14.80 2.41
C SER A 177 5.73 -16.33 2.61
N LEU A 178 4.70 -16.82 3.26
CA LEU A 178 4.51 -18.27 3.51
C LEU A 178 3.62 -18.96 2.46
N GLY A 179 3.13 -18.21 1.45
CA GLY A 179 2.16 -18.73 0.48
C GLY A 179 0.80 -19.07 1.11
N ASN A 180 0.49 -18.55 2.30
CA ASN A 180 -0.75 -18.81 3.00
C ASN A 180 -1.85 -17.84 2.54
N LEU A 181 -2.87 -18.37 1.88
CA LEU A 181 -4.02 -17.59 1.41
C LEU A 181 -5.10 -17.36 2.49
N ARG A 182 -4.94 -17.94 3.66
CA ARG A 182 -5.89 -17.84 4.78
C ARG A 182 -5.29 -16.98 5.88
N GLY A 183 -6.10 -16.11 6.43
CA GLY A 183 -5.75 -15.28 7.59
C GLY A 183 -7.01 -14.77 8.26
N ASP A 184 -6.96 -14.63 9.57
CA ASP A 184 -8.03 -14.02 10.34
C ASP A 184 -7.74 -12.53 10.48
N TYR A 185 -8.34 -11.74 9.59
CA TYR A 185 -8.17 -10.29 9.51
C TYR A 185 -9.38 -9.60 10.14
N ARG A 186 -9.12 -8.63 11.00
CA ARG A 186 -10.16 -7.92 11.73
C ARG A 186 -10.63 -6.66 10.99
N PHE A 187 -9.72 -5.95 10.34
CA PHE A 187 -9.97 -4.68 9.67
C PHE A 187 -9.88 -4.78 8.14
N LEU A 188 -9.04 -5.67 7.64
CA LEU A 188 -8.84 -5.86 6.21
C LEU A 188 -9.68 -7.03 5.67
N GLY A 189 -10.34 -6.81 4.54
CA GLY A 189 -10.96 -7.87 3.76
C GLY A 189 -10.00 -8.42 2.72
N VAL A 190 -9.40 -9.59 2.98
CA VAL A 190 -8.39 -10.17 2.09
C VAL A 190 -8.98 -11.29 1.24
N ALA A 191 -8.86 -11.16 -0.09
CA ALA A 191 -9.21 -12.23 -1.04
C ALA A 191 -8.13 -13.33 -1.00
N PRO A 192 -8.48 -14.61 -1.35
CA PRO A 192 -9.79 -15.07 -1.84
C PRO A 192 -10.80 -15.39 -0.74
N VAL A 193 -10.38 -15.53 0.52
CA VAL A 193 -11.24 -16.11 1.57
C VAL A 193 -12.07 -15.06 2.32
N GLY A 194 -11.44 -13.94 2.74
CA GLY A 194 -12.04 -12.96 3.65
C GLY A 194 -12.92 -11.91 2.99
N LEU A 195 -12.64 -11.51 1.75
CA LEU A 195 -13.27 -10.35 1.10
C LEU A 195 -14.76 -10.57 0.84
N LYS A 196 -15.15 -11.70 0.22
CA LYS A 196 -16.57 -11.97 -0.09
C LYS A 196 -17.47 -12.03 1.14
N PRO A 197 -17.11 -12.75 2.23
CA PRO A 197 -17.89 -12.73 3.47
C PRO A 197 -18.02 -11.34 4.09
N LEU A 198 -16.99 -10.51 3.99
CA LEU A 198 -17.03 -9.13 4.51
C LEU A 198 -18.07 -8.29 3.73
N ILE A 199 -18.07 -8.36 2.40
CA ILE A 199 -19.02 -7.67 1.55
C ILE A 199 -20.44 -8.15 1.84
N MET A 200 -20.66 -9.47 1.91
CA MET A 200 -21.99 -10.05 2.20
C MET A 200 -22.54 -9.57 3.54
N ARG A 201 -21.73 -9.58 4.60
CA ARG A 201 -22.15 -9.03 5.91
C ARG A 201 -22.52 -7.55 5.84
N GLY A 202 -21.79 -6.76 5.04
CA GLY A 202 -22.12 -5.35 4.80
C GLY A 202 -23.47 -5.18 4.12
N LEU A 203 -23.74 -5.97 3.08
CA LEU A 203 -25.03 -5.97 2.37
C LEU A 203 -26.18 -6.40 3.28
N ASP A 204 -26.01 -7.49 4.03
CA ASP A 204 -27.04 -7.99 4.96
C ASP A 204 -27.39 -6.92 6.02
N ARG A 205 -26.40 -6.21 6.54
CA ARG A 205 -26.62 -5.10 7.49
C ARG A 205 -27.47 -4.00 6.86
N GLU A 206 -27.15 -3.56 5.66
CA GLU A 206 -27.92 -2.51 4.98
C GLU A 206 -29.34 -2.99 4.61
N ILE A 207 -29.53 -4.26 4.27
CA ILE A 207 -30.86 -4.86 4.06
C ILE A 207 -31.67 -4.81 5.36
N GLN A 208 -31.11 -5.21 6.50
CA GLN A 208 -31.81 -5.19 7.79
C GLN A 208 -32.21 -3.76 8.19
N ARG A 209 -31.33 -2.78 7.97
CA ARG A 209 -31.66 -1.37 8.20
C ARG A 209 -32.81 -0.89 7.33
N ALA A 210 -32.80 -1.23 6.03
CA ALA A 210 -33.89 -0.89 5.14
C ALA A 210 -35.23 -1.52 5.58
N LEU A 211 -35.22 -2.79 6.01
CA LEU A 211 -36.40 -3.47 6.52
C LEU A 211 -36.93 -2.85 7.83
N ALA A 212 -36.03 -2.26 8.63
CA ALA A 212 -36.40 -1.52 9.83
C ALA A 212 -36.89 -0.07 9.57
N GLY A 213 -36.93 0.36 8.31
CA GLY A 213 -37.30 1.73 7.93
C GLY A 213 -36.20 2.76 8.18
N GLU A 214 -34.96 2.32 8.44
CA GLU A 214 -33.80 3.18 8.62
C GLU A 214 -33.14 3.56 7.29
N PRO A 215 -32.40 4.69 7.21
CA PRO A 215 -31.62 5.02 6.04
C PRO A 215 -30.59 3.92 5.75
N ALA A 216 -30.67 3.34 4.55
CA ALA A 216 -29.77 2.29 4.08
C ALA A 216 -29.28 2.63 2.67
N ARG A 217 -27.99 2.37 2.41
CA ARG A 217 -27.40 2.71 1.12
C ARG A 217 -26.17 1.87 0.81
N VAL A 218 -26.05 1.42 -0.44
CA VAL A 218 -24.89 0.68 -0.93
C VAL A 218 -24.35 1.38 -2.18
N PHE A 219 -23.03 1.60 -2.20
CA PHE A 219 -22.32 2.16 -3.35
C PHE A 219 -21.25 1.17 -3.79
N PHE A 220 -21.20 0.88 -5.08
CA PHE A 220 -20.10 0.15 -5.71
C PHE A 220 -19.42 1.01 -6.77
N LYS A 221 -18.09 0.94 -6.81
CA LYS A 221 -17.26 1.49 -7.88
C LYS A 221 -16.43 0.37 -8.50
#